data_2947f8e3d681063543e64b0f59104215
#
_entry.id   2947f8e3d681063543e64b0f59104215
#
_cell.length_a   1.000
_cell.length_b   1.000
_cell.length_c   1.000
_cell.angle_alpha   90.00
_cell.angle_beta   90.00
_cell.angle_gamma   90.00
#
_symmetry.space_group_name_H-M   'P 1'
#
loop_
_entity.id
_entity.type
_entity.pdbx_description
1 polymer ?
#
loop_
_entity_poly.entity_id
_entity_poly.type
_entity_poly.pdbx_seq_one_letter_code
_entity_poly.pdbx_strand_id
1 'polypeptide(L)'
;LSYSVGHLLKYAVILYKTLEEETEQDVGFQVCSNIRLASRKERMDEYHQYAGVAQTIGVDVKFLSPSEVKEIWPLCNIENLIGAIQHPEDGYIQPADLTQALAKGARNRGAEIYRNTSVIGIEKMSNGEWLVKTNKGDIKCEHIVSASGNFARKTGAMVGLNVPVIPVEHQFIV
;
A
#
# COMPACT_ATOMS: atom_id res chain seq x y z
N LEU A 1 3.82 -12.93 1.52
CA LEU A 1 2.54 -12.28 1.20
C LEU A 1 1.41 -13.09 1.83
N SER A 2 0.54 -12.48 2.63
CA SER A 2 -0.69 -13.15 3.07
C SER A 2 -1.75 -13.09 1.96
N TYR A 3 -2.61 -14.08 1.91
CA TYR A 3 -3.71 -14.15 0.95
C TYR A 3 -4.57 -12.87 0.93
N SER A 4 -4.97 -12.39 2.11
CA SER A 4 -5.80 -11.17 2.25
C SER A 4 -5.10 -9.92 1.74
N VAL A 5 -3.82 -9.76 2.06
CA VAL A 5 -3.02 -8.61 1.58
C VAL A 5 -2.84 -8.68 0.06
N GLY A 6 -2.64 -9.88 -0.50
CA GLY A 6 -2.53 -10.07 -1.94
C GLY A 6 -3.78 -9.61 -2.71
N HIS A 7 -4.96 -9.98 -2.23
CA HIS A 7 -6.23 -9.51 -2.82
C HIS A 7 -6.40 -7.99 -2.73
N LEU A 8 -6.04 -7.39 -1.59
CA LEU A 8 -6.10 -5.93 -1.42
C LEU A 8 -5.18 -5.21 -2.40
N LEU A 9 -3.94 -5.69 -2.56
CA LEU A 9 -2.97 -5.08 -3.47
C LEU A 9 -3.39 -5.24 -4.93
N LYS A 10 -3.92 -6.41 -5.32
CA LYS A 10 -4.49 -6.62 -6.66
C LYS A 10 -5.64 -5.65 -6.95
N TYR A 11 -6.56 -5.48 -6.00
CA TYR A 11 -7.65 -4.51 -6.13
C TYR A 11 -7.10 -3.08 -6.26
N ALA A 12 -6.07 -2.72 -5.49
CA ALA A 12 -5.46 -1.39 -5.55
C ALA A 12 -4.89 -1.07 -6.95
N VAL A 13 -4.20 -2.02 -7.59
CA VAL A 13 -3.68 -1.85 -8.96
C VAL A 13 -4.82 -1.61 -9.96
N ILE A 14 -5.93 -2.34 -9.83
CA ILE A 14 -7.11 -2.15 -10.69
C ILE A 14 -7.69 -0.76 -10.46
N LEU A 15 -7.86 -0.35 -9.22
CA LEU A 15 -8.39 0.97 -8.85
C LEU A 15 -7.53 2.10 -9.40
N TYR A 16 -6.20 1.99 -9.31
CA TYR A 16 -5.30 3.04 -9.80
C TYR A 16 -5.40 3.28 -11.32
N LYS A 17 -5.70 2.23 -12.09
CA LYS A 17 -5.92 2.31 -13.54
C LYS A 17 -7.20 3.08 -13.92
N THR A 18 -8.19 3.13 -13.03
CA THR A 18 -9.51 3.74 -13.30
C THR A 18 -9.75 5.03 -12.54
N LEU A 19 -8.91 5.34 -11.55
CA LEU A 19 -9.15 6.45 -10.63
C LEU A 19 -9.08 7.82 -11.30
N GLU A 20 -8.25 7.98 -12.33
CA GLU A 20 -8.18 9.21 -13.12
C GLU A 20 -9.48 9.48 -13.85
N GLU A 21 -10.07 8.48 -14.53
CA GLU A 21 -11.36 8.61 -15.21
C GLU A 21 -12.48 8.96 -14.22
N GLU A 22 -12.48 8.33 -13.05
CA GLU A 22 -13.50 8.52 -12.02
C GLU A 22 -13.42 9.88 -11.33
N THR A 23 -12.21 10.41 -11.14
CA THR A 23 -11.97 11.62 -10.33
C THR A 23 -11.51 12.83 -11.14
N GLU A 24 -11.21 12.67 -12.44
CA GLU A 24 -10.58 13.69 -13.27
C GLU A 24 -9.28 14.24 -12.64
N GLN A 25 -8.53 13.34 -11.99
CA GLN A 25 -7.26 13.65 -11.34
C GLN A 25 -6.23 12.59 -11.73
N ASP A 26 -5.19 12.99 -12.45
CA ASP A 26 -4.07 12.12 -12.78
C ASP A 26 -3.39 11.61 -11.49
N VAL A 27 -3.13 10.33 -11.45
CA VAL A 27 -2.46 9.67 -10.33
C VAL A 27 -1.00 9.33 -10.63
N GLY A 28 -0.54 9.60 -11.85
CA GLY A 28 0.82 9.28 -12.29
C GLY A 28 1.13 7.78 -12.22
N PHE A 29 0.12 6.91 -12.39
CA PHE A 29 0.34 5.47 -12.34
C PHE A 29 0.86 4.95 -13.68
N GLN A 30 2.07 4.38 -13.66
CA GLN A 30 2.70 3.81 -14.84
C GLN A 30 3.12 2.37 -14.60
N VAL A 31 2.63 1.48 -15.45
CA VAL A 31 3.03 0.07 -15.43
C VAL A 31 4.40 -0.06 -16.08
N CYS A 32 5.39 -0.44 -15.30
CA CYS A 32 6.78 -0.62 -15.75
C CYS A 32 7.40 -1.94 -15.29
N SER A 33 6.60 -2.81 -14.68
CA SER A 33 6.97 -4.03 -13.98
C SER A 33 7.83 -3.80 -12.72
N ASN A 34 7.93 -4.85 -11.91
CA ASN A 34 8.85 -4.93 -10.78
C ASN A 34 9.71 -6.18 -10.92
N ILE A 35 11.01 -6.06 -10.72
CA ILE A 35 11.96 -7.19 -10.78
C ILE A 35 12.64 -7.33 -9.42
N ARG A 36 12.58 -8.52 -8.85
CA ARG A 36 13.28 -8.86 -7.61
C ARG A 36 14.39 -9.85 -7.91
N LEU A 37 15.61 -9.46 -7.64
CA LEU A 37 16.80 -10.22 -7.94
C LEU A 37 17.08 -11.28 -6.86
N ALA A 38 17.65 -12.43 -7.25
CA ALA A 38 18.12 -13.47 -6.37
C ALA A 38 19.56 -13.86 -6.69
N SER A 39 20.47 -13.62 -5.74
CA SER A 39 21.88 -14.04 -5.81
C SER A 39 22.17 -15.28 -4.95
N ARG A 40 21.15 -15.88 -4.33
CA ARG A 40 21.25 -17.09 -3.51
C ARG A 40 20.10 -18.03 -3.84
N LYS A 41 20.37 -19.33 -3.74
CA LYS A 41 19.39 -20.37 -3.99
C LYS A 41 18.17 -20.25 -3.07
N GLU A 42 18.39 -19.99 -1.80
CA GLU A 42 17.34 -19.86 -0.79
C GLU A 42 16.34 -18.73 -1.18
N ARG A 43 16.84 -17.65 -1.78
CA ARG A 43 15.98 -16.57 -2.28
C ARG A 43 15.14 -17.00 -3.49
N MET A 44 15.69 -17.82 -4.38
CA MET A 44 14.91 -18.39 -5.48
C MET A 44 13.86 -19.37 -4.96
N ASP A 45 14.17 -20.19 -3.97
CA ASP A 45 13.22 -21.11 -3.36
C ASP A 45 12.04 -20.34 -2.71
N GLU A 46 12.32 -19.22 -2.04
CA GLU A 46 11.28 -18.31 -1.53
C GLU A 46 10.40 -17.74 -2.67
N TYR A 47 11.00 -17.37 -3.81
CA TYR A 47 10.25 -16.86 -4.94
C TYR A 47 9.35 -17.92 -5.58
N HIS A 48 9.79 -19.19 -5.62
CA HIS A 48 8.94 -20.30 -6.07
C HIS A 48 7.73 -20.51 -5.13
N GLN A 49 7.94 -20.45 -3.81
CA GLN A 49 6.84 -20.52 -2.85
C GLN A 49 5.89 -19.32 -3.00
N TYR A 50 6.45 -18.12 -3.16
CA TYR A 50 5.67 -16.91 -3.39
C TYR A 50 4.82 -17.00 -4.67
N ALA A 51 5.39 -17.50 -5.76
CA ALA A 51 4.68 -17.67 -7.02
C ALA A 51 3.46 -18.60 -6.89
N GLY A 52 3.56 -19.66 -6.09
CA GLY A 52 2.42 -20.53 -5.78
C GLY A 52 1.28 -19.77 -5.09
N VAL A 53 1.60 -18.90 -4.13
CA VAL A 53 0.60 -18.03 -3.48
C VAL A 53 0.04 -17.00 -4.46
N ALA A 54 0.89 -16.35 -5.26
CA ALA A 54 0.48 -15.37 -6.26
C ALA A 54 -0.53 -15.97 -7.26
N GLN A 55 -0.27 -17.20 -7.72
CA GLN A 55 -1.18 -17.91 -8.60
C GLN A 55 -2.57 -18.12 -7.98
N THR A 56 -2.67 -18.43 -6.68
CA THR A 56 -3.96 -18.64 -6.00
C THR A 56 -4.83 -17.39 -5.94
N ILE A 57 -4.23 -16.21 -6.01
CA ILE A 57 -4.93 -14.91 -6.02
C ILE A 57 -5.00 -14.29 -7.42
N GLY A 58 -4.51 -15.01 -8.45
CA GLY A 58 -4.53 -14.57 -9.84
C GLY A 58 -3.61 -13.36 -10.09
N VAL A 59 -2.42 -13.37 -9.50
CA VAL A 59 -1.34 -12.40 -9.78
C VAL A 59 -0.30 -13.09 -10.64
N ASP A 60 -0.04 -12.52 -11.81
CA ASP A 60 0.95 -13.05 -12.74
C ASP A 60 2.37 -12.74 -12.28
N VAL A 61 3.19 -13.76 -12.30
CA VAL A 61 4.62 -13.64 -12.05
C VAL A 61 5.41 -14.42 -13.09
N LYS A 62 6.60 -13.93 -13.44
CA LYS A 62 7.52 -14.59 -14.37
C LYS A 62 8.85 -14.81 -13.66
N PHE A 63 9.45 -15.98 -13.90
CA PHE A 63 10.84 -16.22 -13.52
C PHE A 63 11.74 -15.78 -14.66
N LEU A 64 12.82 -15.10 -14.34
CA LEU A 64 13.80 -14.61 -15.31
C LEU A 64 15.16 -15.20 -15.02
N SER A 65 15.84 -15.63 -16.09
CA SER A 65 17.27 -15.93 -16.08
C SER A 65 18.10 -14.63 -15.95
N PRO A 66 19.38 -14.70 -15.58
CA PRO A 66 20.25 -13.52 -15.57
C PRO A 66 20.35 -12.81 -16.92
N SER A 67 20.34 -13.55 -18.03
CA SER A 67 20.34 -12.97 -19.38
C SER A 67 19.07 -12.17 -19.67
N GLU A 68 17.90 -12.71 -19.35
CA GLU A 68 16.62 -12.00 -19.52
C GLU A 68 16.53 -10.75 -18.63
N VAL A 69 17.08 -10.80 -17.42
CA VAL A 69 17.20 -9.59 -16.57
C VAL A 69 18.07 -8.54 -17.26
N LYS A 70 19.19 -8.94 -17.86
CA LYS A 70 20.08 -8.01 -18.58
C LYS A 70 19.44 -7.39 -19.82
N GLU A 71 18.59 -8.13 -20.52
CA GLU A 71 17.82 -7.61 -21.66
C GLU A 71 16.81 -6.55 -21.23
N ILE A 72 16.08 -6.81 -20.14
CA ILE A 72 15.06 -5.86 -19.61
C ILE A 72 15.71 -4.67 -18.92
N TRP A 73 16.79 -4.90 -18.19
CA TRP A 73 17.51 -3.89 -17.43
C TRP A 73 19.00 -3.89 -17.77
N PRO A 74 19.41 -3.21 -18.87
CA PRO A 74 20.79 -3.23 -19.36
C PRO A 74 21.85 -2.70 -18.36
N LEU A 75 21.45 -1.84 -17.41
CA LEU A 75 22.37 -1.30 -16.40
C LEU A 75 22.59 -2.25 -15.22
N CYS A 76 21.79 -3.32 -15.10
CA CYS A 76 21.92 -4.27 -14.00
C CYS A 76 23.23 -5.06 -14.11
N ASN A 77 23.98 -5.14 -13.01
CA ASN A 77 25.07 -6.11 -12.89
C ASN A 77 24.48 -7.48 -12.56
N ILE A 78 24.69 -8.44 -13.48
CA ILE A 78 24.18 -9.81 -13.35
C ILE A 78 25.22 -10.80 -12.81
N GLU A 79 26.42 -10.33 -12.44
CA GLU A 79 27.45 -11.15 -11.81
C GLU A 79 26.90 -11.76 -10.52
N ASN A 80 27.05 -13.07 -10.36
CA ASN A 80 26.51 -13.84 -9.24
C ASN A 80 24.97 -13.84 -9.10
N LEU A 81 24.25 -13.37 -10.11
CA LEU A 81 22.80 -13.47 -10.16
C LEU A 81 22.40 -14.90 -10.54
N ILE A 82 21.53 -15.53 -9.75
CA ILE A 82 20.98 -16.87 -10.03
C ILE A 82 19.73 -16.75 -10.89
N GLY A 83 18.92 -15.72 -10.67
CA GLY A 83 17.69 -15.45 -11.39
C GLY A 83 16.91 -14.30 -10.74
N ALA A 84 15.70 -14.11 -11.21
CA ALA A 84 14.80 -13.11 -10.67
C ALA A 84 13.33 -13.54 -10.78
N ILE A 85 12.47 -12.84 -10.06
CA ILE A 85 11.02 -12.89 -10.27
C ILE A 85 10.55 -11.51 -10.72
N GLN A 86 9.72 -11.48 -11.75
CA GLN A 86 9.10 -10.27 -12.30
C GLN A 86 7.60 -10.27 -12.04
N HIS A 87 7.05 -9.09 -11.73
CA HIS A 87 5.62 -8.79 -11.69
C HIS A 87 5.30 -7.86 -12.87
N PRO A 88 4.79 -8.38 -14.00
CA PRO A 88 4.64 -7.59 -15.23
C PRO A 88 3.66 -6.41 -15.10
N GLU A 89 2.61 -6.57 -14.30
CA GLU A 89 1.57 -5.56 -14.11
C GLU A 89 1.87 -4.54 -13.02
N ASP A 90 2.99 -4.70 -12.33
CA ASP A 90 3.41 -3.78 -11.29
C ASP A 90 3.97 -2.48 -11.88
N GLY A 91 4.01 -1.43 -11.10
CA GLY A 91 4.43 -0.12 -11.57
C GLY A 91 4.76 0.85 -10.44
N TYR A 92 4.91 2.10 -10.81
CA TYR A 92 5.05 3.17 -9.84
C TYR A 92 3.88 4.15 -9.94
N ILE A 93 3.65 4.88 -8.87
CA ILE A 93 2.59 5.87 -8.75
C ILE A 93 3.13 7.10 -8.01
N GLN A 94 2.57 8.28 -8.31
CA GLN A 94 2.87 9.48 -7.52
C GLN A 94 2.00 9.51 -6.25
N PRO A 95 2.57 9.30 -5.05
CA PRO A 95 1.77 9.18 -3.83
C PRO A 95 0.93 10.42 -3.49
N ALA A 96 1.44 11.60 -3.82
CA ALA A 96 0.71 12.85 -3.58
C ALA A 96 -0.53 12.95 -4.47
N ASP A 97 -0.40 12.67 -5.76
CA ASP A 97 -1.48 12.74 -6.74
C ASP A 97 -2.53 11.68 -6.48
N LEU A 98 -2.10 10.44 -6.15
CA LEU A 98 -3.02 9.38 -5.70
C LEU A 98 -3.85 9.82 -4.49
N THR A 99 -3.21 10.44 -3.50
CA THR A 99 -3.90 10.93 -2.30
C THR A 99 -4.91 12.02 -2.64
N GLN A 100 -4.57 12.93 -3.56
CA GLN A 100 -5.50 13.95 -4.02
C GLN A 100 -6.67 13.37 -4.81
N ALA A 101 -6.43 12.39 -5.69
CA ALA A 101 -7.48 11.72 -6.45
C ALA A 101 -8.47 11.00 -5.52
N LEU A 102 -7.97 10.23 -4.56
CA LEU A 102 -8.81 9.57 -3.55
C LEU A 102 -9.61 10.58 -2.71
N ALA A 103 -8.98 11.68 -2.29
CA ALA A 103 -9.65 12.75 -1.56
C ALA A 103 -10.72 13.46 -2.40
N LYS A 104 -10.46 13.69 -3.69
CA LYS A 104 -11.44 14.27 -4.63
C LYS A 104 -12.63 13.33 -4.82
N GLY A 105 -12.37 12.04 -5.07
CA GLY A 105 -13.42 11.04 -5.21
C GLY A 105 -14.29 10.90 -3.95
N ALA A 106 -13.68 10.97 -2.76
CA ALA A 106 -14.41 10.95 -1.50
C ALA A 106 -15.31 12.18 -1.34
N ARG A 107 -14.79 13.40 -1.62
CA ARG A 107 -15.59 14.63 -1.55
C ARG A 107 -16.75 14.64 -2.55
N ASN A 108 -16.53 14.14 -3.76
CA ASN A 108 -17.59 14.03 -4.77
C ASN A 108 -18.75 13.13 -4.30
N ARG A 109 -18.48 12.23 -3.35
CA ARG A 109 -19.47 11.37 -2.69
C ARG A 109 -19.99 11.89 -1.35
N GLY A 110 -19.68 13.15 -1.01
CA GLY A 110 -20.16 13.82 0.20
C GLY A 110 -19.31 13.59 1.46
N ALA A 111 -18.13 12.99 1.35
CA ALA A 111 -17.23 12.89 2.50
C ALA A 111 -16.60 14.24 2.84
N GLU A 112 -16.55 14.56 4.13
CA GLU A 112 -15.87 15.74 4.65
C GLU A 112 -14.42 15.39 5.03
N ILE A 113 -13.46 16.23 4.62
CA ILE A 113 -12.05 16.05 4.89
C ILE A 113 -11.50 17.28 5.61
N TYR A 114 -11.12 17.08 6.86
CA TYR A 114 -10.57 18.11 7.73
C TYR A 114 -9.05 18.03 7.80
N ARG A 115 -8.36 18.90 7.07
CA ARG A 115 -6.89 18.99 7.08
C ARG A 115 -6.40 19.76 8.31
N ASN A 116 -5.18 19.46 8.74
CA ASN A 116 -4.54 20.09 9.90
C ASN A 116 -5.42 19.97 11.17
N THR A 117 -6.12 18.86 11.32
CA THR A 117 -7.02 18.56 12.42
C THR A 117 -6.52 17.30 13.10
N SER A 118 -5.92 17.47 14.26
CA SER A 118 -5.33 16.36 15.03
C SER A 118 -6.34 15.76 15.98
N VAL A 119 -6.47 14.44 15.97
CA VAL A 119 -7.21 13.70 17.00
C VAL A 119 -6.38 13.68 18.28
N ILE A 120 -6.95 14.16 19.37
CA ILE A 120 -6.31 14.26 20.68
C ILE A 120 -6.91 13.34 21.73
N GLY A 121 -8.07 12.75 21.45
CA GLY A 121 -8.73 11.76 22.30
C GLY A 121 -9.89 11.08 21.59
N ILE A 122 -10.24 9.89 22.06
CA ILE A 122 -11.38 9.11 21.58
C ILE A 122 -12.09 8.53 22.82
N GLU A 123 -13.39 8.77 22.94
CA GLU A 123 -14.19 8.32 24.07
C GLU A 123 -15.45 7.58 23.59
N LYS A 124 -15.78 6.47 24.24
CA LYS A 124 -17.04 5.78 23.96
C LYS A 124 -18.15 6.42 24.80
N MET A 125 -19.24 6.79 24.12
CA MET A 125 -20.40 7.41 24.75
C MET A 125 -21.37 6.35 25.32
N SER A 126 -22.24 6.76 26.23
CA SER A 126 -23.22 5.88 26.87
C SER A 126 -24.25 5.26 25.90
N ASN A 127 -24.51 5.94 24.77
CA ASN A 127 -25.40 5.46 23.70
C ASN A 127 -24.72 4.49 22.72
N GLY A 128 -23.44 4.17 22.92
CA GLY A 128 -22.67 3.28 22.06
C GLY A 128 -21.92 3.95 20.91
N GLU A 129 -22.15 5.23 20.66
CA GLU A 129 -21.41 6.03 19.69
C GLU A 129 -20.02 6.43 20.21
N TRP A 130 -19.23 7.06 19.38
CA TRP A 130 -17.91 7.57 19.71
C TRP A 130 -17.84 9.08 19.63
N LEU A 131 -17.14 9.68 20.57
CA LEU A 131 -16.73 11.08 20.56
C LEU A 131 -15.25 11.15 20.21
N VAL A 132 -14.93 11.67 19.04
CA VAL A 132 -13.57 11.95 18.58
C VAL A 132 -13.24 13.39 18.92
N LYS A 133 -12.34 13.59 19.86
CA LYS A 133 -11.87 14.93 20.27
C LYS A 133 -10.75 15.37 19.35
N THR A 134 -10.86 16.56 18.80
CA THR A 134 -9.83 17.15 17.96
C THR A 134 -9.39 18.51 18.47
N ASN A 135 -8.25 19.00 17.99
CA ASN A 135 -7.78 20.35 18.30
C ASN A 135 -8.64 21.47 17.67
N LYS A 136 -9.70 21.13 16.91
CA LYS A 136 -10.57 22.10 16.24
C LYS A 136 -12.07 21.88 16.51
N GLY A 137 -12.40 20.98 17.39
CA GLY A 137 -13.77 20.63 17.77
C GLY A 137 -13.95 19.12 17.79
N ASP A 138 -15.10 18.70 18.31
CA ASP A 138 -15.42 17.31 18.53
C ASP A 138 -16.32 16.75 17.41
N ILE A 139 -16.13 15.49 17.07
CA ILE A 139 -16.91 14.78 16.06
C ILE A 139 -17.57 13.56 16.73
N LYS A 140 -18.88 13.40 16.54
CA LYS A 140 -19.61 12.20 16.94
C LYS A 140 -19.77 11.27 15.77
N CYS A 141 -19.56 9.98 15.98
CA CYS A 141 -19.71 8.97 14.94
C CYS A 141 -20.05 7.59 15.51
N GLU A 142 -20.64 6.75 14.70
CA GLU A 142 -20.96 5.35 15.06
C GLU A 142 -19.74 4.43 14.97
N HIS A 143 -18.86 4.68 14.00
CA HIS A 143 -17.69 3.85 13.75
C HIS A 143 -16.45 4.70 13.50
N ILE A 144 -15.30 4.18 13.91
CA ILE A 144 -13.99 4.80 13.66
C ILE A 144 -13.11 3.80 12.92
N VAL A 145 -12.54 4.24 11.80
CA VAL A 145 -11.49 3.51 11.09
C VAL A 145 -10.17 4.24 11.29
N SER A 146 -9.22 3.59 11.97
CA SER A 146 -7.88 4.14 12.13
C SER A 146 -7.01 3.77 10.94
N ALA A 147 -6.64 4.76 10.14
CA ALA A 147 -5.68 4.65 9.04
C ALA A 147 -4.43 5.51 9.32
N SER A 148 -4.00 5.57 10.58
CA SER A 148 -2.98 6.51 11.09
C SER A 148 -1.53 6.06 10.85
N GLY A 149 -1.29 5.01 10.05
CA GLY A 149 0.05 4.59 9.62
C GLY A 149 1.00 4.40 10.80
N ASN A 150 2.13 5.09 10.80
CA ASN A 150 3.15 5.03 11.86
C ASN A 150 2.63 5.48 13.24
N PHE A 151 1.53 6.21 13.29
CA PHE A 151 0.90 6.66 14.53
C PHE A 151 -0.19 5.73 15.06
N ALA A 152 -0.44 4.58 14.41
CA ALA A 152 -1.50 3.64 14.77
C ALA A 152 -1.41 3.17 16.23
N ARG A 153 -0.20 2.96 16.76
CA ARG A 153 0.01 2.62 18.18
C ARG A 153 -0.51 3.71 19.10
N LYS A 154 -0.23 4.98 18.78
CA LYS A 154 -0.69 6.14 19.58
C LYS A 154 -2.21 6.28 19.49
N THR A 155 -2.79 6.14 18.32
CA THR A 155 -4.24 6.20 18.12
C THR A 155 -4.95 5.05 18.82
N GLY A 156 -4.43 3.83 18.71
CA GLY A 156 -4.99 2.66 19.41
C GLY A 156 -4.97 2.80 20.93
N ALA A 157 -3.91 3.39 21.48
CA ALA A 157 -3.81 3.62 22.91
C ALA A 157 -4.91 4.55 23.46
N MET A 158 -5.48 5.44 22.64
CA MET A 158 -6.60 6.32 23.05
C MET A 158 -7.88 5.53 23.39
N VAL A 159 -8.00 4.30 22.90
CA VAL A 159 -9.13 3.39 23.16
C VAL A 159 -8.69 2.11 23.91
N GLY A 160 -7.51 2.12 24.51
CA GLY A 160 -6.98 1.00 25.30
C GLY A 160 -6.45 -0.18 24.47
N LEU A 161 -6.23 -0.01 23.17
CA LEU A 161 -5.68 -1.04 22.29
C LEU A 161 -4.16 -0.94 22.16
N ASN A 162 -3.49 -2.08 22.27
CA ASN A 162 -2.06 -2.18 21.95
C ASN A 162 -1.88 -2.61 20.49
N VAL A 163 -1.66 -1.64 19.60
CA VAL A 163 -1.43 -1.90 18.18
C VAL A 163 0.08 -2.08 17.95
N PRO A 164 0.53 -3.26 17.46
CA PRO A 164 1.95 -3.59 17.35
C PRO A 164 2.58 -2.99 16.09
N VAL A 165 2.53 -1.67 15.93
CA VAL A 165 3.19 -0.92 14.86
C VAL A 165 4.42 -0.22 15.40
N ILE A 166 5.57 -0.51 14.80
CA ILE A 166 6.86 0.12 15.12
C ILE A 166 7.39 0.75 13.83
N PRO A 167 7.58 2.08 13.78
CA PRO A 167 8.23 2.72 12.64
C PRO A 167 9.67 2.25 12.48
N VAL A 168 10.05 1.92 11.26
CA VAL A 168 11.42 1.52 10.90
C VAL A 168 11.86 2.38 9.71
N GLU A 169 13.06 2.94 9.79
CA GLU A 169 13.65 3.66 8.66
C GLU A 169 13.99 2.66 7.54
N HIS A 170 13.61 3.00 6.33
CA HIS A 170 13.94 2.24 5.14
C HIS A 170 14.52 3.18 4.10
N GLN A 171 15.69 2.84 3.57
CA GLN A 171 16.37 3.62 2.56
C GLN A 171 16.04 3.09 1.16
N PHE A 172 15.95 3.99 0.20
CA PHE A 172 15.83 3.67 -1.22
C PHE A 172 16.65 4.67 -2.04
N ILE A 173 17.01 4.26 -3.25
CA ILE A 173 17.73 5.08 -4.22
C ILE A 173 16.84 5.25 -5.43
N VAL A 174 16.76 6.49 -5.91
CA VAL A 174 16.03 6.87 -7.11
C VAL A 174 17.01 7.15 -8.23
#